data_76e8712f85d6de740c65de5051840c29
#
_entry.id   76e8712f85d6de740c65de5051840c29
#
_cell.length_a   1.000
_cell.length_b   1.000
_cell.length_c   1.000
_cell.angle_alpha   90.00
_cell.angle_beta   90.00
_cell.angle_gamma   90.00
#
_symmetry.space_group_name_H-M   'P 1'
#
loop_
_entity.id
_entity.type
_entity.pdbx_description
1 polymer ?
#
loop_
_entity_poly.entity_id
_entity_poly.type
_entity_poly.pdbx_seq_one_letter_code
_entity_poly.pdbx_strand_id
1 'polypeptide(L)'
;MYVLKEDEVVLGYAGFWLSYEYATITKVSINPALQNKGLGFYLFNSVMNIARELGATSFSLEVRVSNIPAQKLYLKSGYKESGIRKGYYSDGENAFVMIKEEGDEHYEQVYYGDR
;
A
#
# COMPACT_ATOMS: atom_id res chain seq x y z
N MET A 1 7.54 -1.22 11.50
CA MET A 1 7.43 -2.25 10.44
C MET A 1 6.67 -3.45 10.98
N TYR A 2 5.84 -4.03 10.16
CA TYR A 2 5.02 -5.17 10.52
C TYR A 2 5.53 -6.42 9.83
N VAL A 3 5.46 -7.55 10.53
CA VAL A 3 5.98 -8.81 10.04
C VAL A 3 4.85 -9.83 10.07
N LEU A 4 4.63 -10.52 8.94
CA LEU A 4 3.69 -11.62 8.86
C LEU A 4 4.44 -12.91 9.17
N LYS A 5 3.98 -13.63 10.19
CA LYS A 5 4.61 -14.90 10.61
C LYS A 5 3.58 -16.02 10.74
N GLU A 6 4.04 -17.23 10.54
CA GLU A 6 3.30 -18.43 10.86
C GLU A 6 4.29 -19.42 11.45
N ASP A 7 4.04 -19.88 12.70
CA ASP A 7 4.88 -20.85 13.41
C ASP A 7 6.37 -20.50 13.36
N GLU A 8 6.72 -19.26 13.71
CA GLU A 8 8.09 -18.74 13.71
C GLU A 8 8.69 -18.54 12.30
N VAL A 9 7.98 -18.90 11.25
CA VAL A 9 8.44 -18.64 9.87
C VAL A 9 7.99 -17.26 9.45
N VAL A 10 8.94 -16.43 9.00
CA VAL A 10 8.63 -15.12 8.48
C VAL A 10 8.08 -15.25 7.07
N LEU A 11 6.83 -14.85 6.87
CA LEU A 11 6.17 -14.89 5.57
C LEU A 11 6.42 -13.63 4.76
N GLY A 12 6.54 -12.49 5.43
CA GLY A 12 6.78 -11.23 4.75
C GLY A 12 6.89 -10.06 5.70
N TYR A 13 7.21 -8.90 5.13
CA TYR A 13 7.36 -7.64 5.85
C TYR A 13 6.53 -6.56 5.18
N ALA A 14 6.01 -5.65 5.98
CA ALA A 14 5.38 -4.44 5.45
C ALA A 14 5.51 -3.31 6.46
N GLY A 15 5.48 -2.09 5.97
CA GLY A 15 5.60 -0.92 6.82
C GLY A 15 4.95 0.30 6.20
N PHE A 16 4.73 1.31 7.04
CA PHE A 16 4.20 2.58 6.58
C PHE A 16 4.62 3.69 7.54
N TRP A 17 4.57 4.92 7.02
CA TRP A 17 4.65 6.14 7.83
C TRP A 17 3.27 6.75 7.89
N LEU A 18 2.88 7.24 9.06
CA LEU A 18 1.59 7.90 9.24
C LEU A 18 1.84 9.32 9.73
N SER A 19 1.22 10.29 9.03
CA SER A 19 1.23 11.70 9.42
C SER A 19 -0.19 12.20 9.27
N TYR A 20 -0.83 12.51 10.40
CA TYR A 20 -2.25 12.84 10.43
C TYR A 20 -3.06 11.70 9.83
N GLU A 21 -3.88 11.96 8.80
CA GLU A 21 -4.65 10.94 8.10
C GLU A 21 -3.93 10.37 6.87
N TYR A 22 -2.67 10.73 6.65
CA TYR A 22 -1.91 10.33 5.47
C TYR A 22 -0.95 9.20 5.81
N ALA A 23 -1.12 8.06 5.18
CA ALA A 23 -0.21 6.92 5.32
C ALA A 23 0.60 6.75 4.04
N THR A 24 1.91 6.63 4.19
CA THR A 24 2.82 6.32 3.09
C THR A 24 3.33 4.90 3.28
N ILE A 25 2.97 4.01 2.38
CA ILE A 25 3.42 2.61 2.44
C ILE A 25 4.87 2.58 1.98
N THR A 26 5.77 2.12 2.84
CA THR A 26 7.20 2.19 2.57
C THR A 26 7.80 0.89 2.08
N LYS A 27 7.21 -0.25 2.46
CA LYS A 27 7.76 -1.53 2.08
C LYS A 27 6.69 -2.61 2.14
N VAL A 28 6.65 -3.43 1.10
CA VAL A 28 5.89 -4.68 1.09
C VAL A 28 6.78 -5.72 0.45
N SER A 29 7.10 -6.77 1.19
CA SER A 29 7.99 -7.82 0.72
C SER A 29 7.52 -9.17 1.23
N ILE A 30 7.42 -10.15 0.35
CA ILE A 30 7.02 -11.51 0.68
C ILE A 30 8.24 -12.42 0.54
N ASN A 31 8.40 -13.34 1.47
CA ASN A 31 9.43 -14.37 1.39
C ASN A 31 9.39 -15.02 0.00
N PRO A 32 10.52 -15.04 -0.75
CA PRO A 32 10.51 -15.56 -2.12
C PRO A 32 10.00 -16.99 -2.25
N ALA A 33 10.20 -17.83 -1.24
CA ALA A 33 9.71 -19.20 -1.26
C ALA A 33 8.18 -19.29 -1.21
N LEU A 34 7.51 -18.18 -0.87
CA LEU A 34 6.06 -18.15 -0.64
C LEU A 34 5.35 -17.21 -1.61
N GLN A 35 6.04 -16.70 -2.63
CA GLN A 35 5.43 -15.84 -3.62
C GLN A 35 4.39 -16.62 -4.43
N ASN A 36 3.45 -15.89 -5.00
CA ASN A 36 2.35 -16.42 -5.83
C ASN A 36 1.34 -17.27 -5.05
N LYS A 37 1.25 -17.07 -3.73
CA LYS A 37 0.27 -17.76 -2.88
C LYS A 37 -0.78 -16.81 -2.29
N GLY A 38 -0.90 -15.61 -2.87
CA GLY A 38 -1.85 -14.61 -2.37
C GLY A 38 -1.43 -13.91 -1.09
N LEU A 39 -0.25 -14.23 -0.55
CA LEU A 39 0.23 -13.65 0.71
C LEU A 39 0.55 -12.17 0.58
N GLY A 40 1.00 -11.72 -0.59
CA GLY A 40 1.27 -10.31 -0.81
C GLY A 40 0.03 -9.45 -0.64
N PHE A 41 -1.07 -9.89 -1.22
CA PHE A 41 -2.36 -9.20 -1.09
C PHE A 41 -2.83 -9.21 0.36
N TYR A 42 -2.73 -10.36 1.01
CA TYR A 42 -3.13 -10.51 2.42
C TYR A 42 -2.31 -9.58 3.31
N LEU A 43 -0.98 -9.62 3.19
CA LEU A 43 -0.09 -8.78 4.00
C LEU A 43 -0.36 -7.31 3.76
N PHE A 44 -0.47 -6.90 2.50
CA PHE A 44 -0.70 -5.51 2.13
C PHE A 44 -2.00 -5.00 2.74
N ASN A 45 -3.08 -5.76 2.61
CA ASN A 45 -4.37 -5.35 3.15
C ASN A 45 -4.40 -5.37 4.68
N SER A 46 -3.65 -6.27 5.31
CA SER A 46 -3.52 -6.28 6.76
C SER A 46 -2.85 -5.00 7.25
N VAL A 47 -1.79 -4.56 6.59
CA VAL A 47 -1.09 -3.32 6.93
C VAL A 47 -1.99 -2.12 6.71
N MET A 48 -2.75 -2.10 5.62
CA MET A 48 -3.69 -1.01 5.37
C MET A 48 -4.76 -0.94 6.45
N ASN A 49 -5.25 -2.10 6.91
CA ASN A 49 -6.23 -2.12 8.00
C ASN A 49 -5.64 -1.56 9.30
N ILE A 50 -4.38 -1.87 9.60
CA ILE A 50 -3.71 -1.29 10.77
C ILE A 50 -3.63 0.23 10.63
N ALA A 51 -3.22 0.71 9.47
CA ALA A 51 -3.14 2.15 9.24
C ALA A 51 -4.51 2.83 9.37
N ARG A 52 -5.56 2.19 8.85
CA ARG A 52 -6.93 2.72 9.00
C ARG A 52 -7.36 2.81 10.46
N GLU A 53 -7.04 1.81 11.26
CA GLU A 53 -7.35 1.82 12.68
C GLU A 53 -6.63 2.94 13.40
N LEU A 54 -5.49 3.37 12.89
CA LEU A 54 -4.72 4.49 13.42
C LEU A 54 -5.14 5.83 12.84
N GLY A 55 -6.17 5.85 12.00
CA GLY A 55 -6.77 7.08 11.50
C GLY A 55 -6.43 7.43 10.06
N ALA A 56 -5.75 6.56 9.32
CA ALA A 56 -5.40 6.85 7.94
C ALA A 56 -6.63 6.80 7.04
N THR A 57 -6.77 7.81 6.18
CA THR A 57 -7.81 7.89 5.16
C THR A 57 -7.24 8.10 3.77
N SER A 58 -5.98 8.46 3.66
CA SER A 58 -5.26 8.61 2.39
C SER A 58 -4.01 7.76 2.43
N PHE A 59 -3.75 7.06 1.34
CA PHE A 59 -2.62 6.14 1.23
C PHE A 59 -1.83 6.44 -0.03
N SER A 60 -0.51 6.41 0.07
CA SER A 60 0.37 6.60 -1.09
C SER A 60 1.52 5.61 -1.03
N LEU A 61 2.08 5.32 -2.19
CA LEU A 61 3.26 4.47 -2.31
C LEU A 61 3.98 4.78 -3.62
N GLU A 62 5.26 4.40 -3.68
CA GLU A 62 6.02 4.39 -4.91
C GLU A 62 6.28 2.94 -5.31
N VAL A 63 6.26 2.67 -6.61
CA VAL A 63 6.53 1.33 -7.16
C VAL A 63 7.37 1.48 -8.43
N ARG A 64 8.36 0.59 -8.59
CA ARG A 64 9.19 0.61 -9.79
C ARG A 64 8.33 0.44 -11.04
N VAL A 65 8.63 1.21 -12.07
CA VAL A 65 7.88 1.12 -13.33
C VAL A 65 7.98 -0.27 -13.95
N SER A 66 9.05 -1.02 -13.66
CA SER A 66 9.24 -2.38 -14.15
C SER A 66 8.52 -3.43 -13.31
N ASN A 67 8.05 -3.08 -12.12
CA ASN A 67 7.44 -4.06 -11.20
C ASN A 67 5.96 -4.22 -11.49
N ILE A 68 5.66 -4.94 -12.57
CA ILE A 68 4.29 -5.14 -13.02
C ILE A 68 3.44 -5.91 -12.00
N PRO A 69 3.93 -7.00 -11.38
CA PRO A 69 3.12 -7.70 -10.38
C PRO A 69 2.69 -6.81 -9.21
N ALA A 70 3.60 -5.96 -8.73
CA ALA A 70 3.26 -5.05 -7.63
C ALA A 70 2.22 -4.02 -8.07
N GLN A 71 2.36 -3.47 -9.27
CA GLN A 71 1.38 -2.53 -9.81
C GLN A 71 -0.02 -3.16 -9.86
N LYS A 72 -0.10 -4.41 -10.32
CA LYS A 72 -1.37 -5.13 -10.37
C LYS A 72 -1.97 -5.31 -8.98
N LEU A 73 -1.13 -5.63 -8.00
CA LEU A 73 -1.56 -5.76 -6.62
C LEU A 73 -2.20 -4.45 -6.12
N TYR A 74 -1.53 -3.34 -6.36
CA TYR A 74 -2.00 -2.05 -5.87
C TYR A 74 -3.26 -1.59 -6.60
N LEU A 75 -3.33 -1.81 -7.92
CA LEU A 75 -4.56 -1.52 -8.67
C LEU A 75 -5.73 -2.35 -8.16
N LYS A 76 -5.49 -3.64 -7.89
CA LYS A 76 -6.51 -4.52 -7.33
C LYS A 76 -6.97 -4.05 -5.94
N SER A 77 -6.07 -3.43 -5.19
CA SER A 77 -6.37 -2.90 -3.86
C SER A 77 -7.02 -1.52 -3.90
N GLY A 78 -7.28 -0.98 -5.08
CA GLY A 78 -7.99 0.27 -5.24
C GLY A 78 -7.12 1.51 -5.41
N TYR A 79 -5.81 1.33 -5.56
CA TYR A 79 -4.90 2.45 -5.82
C TYR A 79 -5.01 2.88 -7.27
N LYS A 80 -4.67 4.15 -7.52
CA LYS A 80 -4.60 4.73 -8.86
C LYS A 80 -3.25 5.38 -9.07
N GLU A 81 -2.75 5.32 -10.30
CA GLU A 81 -1.53 6.03 -10.66
C GLU A 81 -1.77 7.53 -10.56
N SER A 82 -0.87 8.22 -9.86
CA SER A 82 -0.96 9.67 -9.65
C SER A 82 0.15 10.43 -10.35
N GLY A 83 1.31 9.81 -10.58
CA GLY A 83 2.42 10.48 -11.22
C GLY A 83 3.65 9.59 -11.30
N ILE A 84 4.74 10.19 -11.77
CA ILE A 84 6.02 9.50 -11.93
C ILE A 84 7.10 10.31 -11.21
N ARG A 85 7.95 9.62 -10.45
CA ARG A 85 9.18 10.20 -9.91
C ARG A 85 10.34 9.68 -10.74
N LYS A 86 10.94 10.55 -11.53
CA LYS A 86 12.06 10.18 -12.40
C LYS A 86 13.31 9.93 -11.59
N GLY A 87 14.01 8.81 -11.90
CA GLY A 87 15.26 8.47 -11.26
C GLY A 87 15.14 8.26 -9.75
N TYR A 88 14.00 7.84 -9.29
CA TYR A 88 13.70 7.71 -7.86
C TYR A 88 14.59 6.69 -7.14
N TYR A 89 14.87 5.56 -7.80
CA TYR A 89 15.69 4.50 -7.23
C TYR A 89 17.16 4.74 -7.51
N SER A 90 18.03 4.19 -6.66
CA SER A 90 19.47 4.40 -6.76
C SER A 90 20.08 3.92 -8.09
N ASP A 91 19.42 2.97 -8.75
CA ASP A 91 19.83 2.48 -10.06
C ASP A 91 19.32 3.34 -11.23
N GLY A 92 18.62 4.43 -10.92
CA GLY A 92 18.09 5.34 -11.91
C GLY A 92 16.70 5.00 -12.43
N GLU A 93 16.11 3.90 -11.98
CA GLU A 93 14.77 3.55 -12.42
C GLU A 93 13.73 4.52 -11.89
N ASN A 94 12.72 4.81 -12.70
CA ASN A 94 11.60 5.65 -12.31
C ASN A 94 10.64 4.88 -11.41
N ALA A 95 9.86 5.64 -10.64
CA ALA A 95 8.78 5.09 -9.83
C ALA A 95 7.45 5.68 -10.28
N PHE A 96 6.41 4.84 -10.32
CA PHE A 96 5.05 5.35 -10.31
C PHE A 96 4.68 5.72 -8.89
N VAL A 97 4.00 6.85 -8.72
CA VAL A 97 3.34 7.20 -7.47
C VAL A 97 1.91 6.75 -7.59
N MET A 98 1.45 5.95 -6.64
CA MET A 98 0.09 5.45 -6.61
C MET A 98 -0.60 5.90 -5.33
N ILE A 99 -1.86 6.26 -5.44
CA ILE A 99 -2.63 6.78 -4.30
C ILE A 99 -3.97 6.07 -4.19
N LYS A 100 -4.46 6.02 -2.96
CA LYS A 100 -5.81 5.60 -2.66
C LYS A 100 -6.37 6.51 -1.57
N GLU A 101 -7.49 7.14 -1.84
CA GLU A 101 -8.16 8.01 -0.89
C GLU A 101 -9.50 7.40 -0.49
N GLU A 102 -9.71 7.26 0.81
CA GLU A 102 -10.92 6.65 1.36
C GLU A 102 -11.75 7.63 2.17
N GLY A 103 -11.09 8.57 2.83
CA GLY A 103 -11.77 9.50 3.71
C GLY A 103 -12.78 10.37 3.00
N ASP A 104 -12.44 10.83 1.80
CA ASP A 104 -13.32 11.69 1.02
C ASP A 104 -14.60 10.99 0.64
N GLU A 105 -14.52 9.73 0.21
CA GLU A 105 -15.69 8.94 -0.14
C GLU A 105 -16.59 8.75 1.08
N HIS A 106 -16.01 8.37 2.18
CA HIS A 106 -16.76 8.18 3.42
C HIS A 106 -17.37 9.48 3.91
N TYR A 107 -16.58 10.54 3.88
CA TYR A 107 -17.03 11.86 4.29
C TYR A 107 -18.19 12.34 3.44
N GLU A 108 -18.09 12.19 2.14
CA GLU A 108 -19.14 12.59 1.22
C GLU A 108 -20.43 11.82 1.46
N GLN A 109 -20.35 10.53 1.70
CA GLN A 109 -21.53 9.72 2.00
C GLN A 109 -22.24 10.21 3.25
N VAL A 110 -21.49 10.48 4.31
CA VAL A 110 -22.07 11.00 5.56
C VAL A 110 -22.66 12.38 5.34
N TYR A 111 -21.91 13.25 4.67
CA TYR A 111 -22.32 14.63 4.44
C TYR A 111 -23.56 14.73 3.58
N TYR A 112 -23.61 14.01 2.47
CA TYR A 112 -24.75 14.06 1.57
C TYR A 112 -25.94 13.29 2.12
N GLY A 113 -25.73 12.33 2.96
CA GLY A 113 -26.80 11.60 3.62
C GLY A 113 -27.61 12.47 4.56
N ASP A 114 -27.05 13.53 5.04
CA ASP A 114 -27.69 14.46 5.97
C ASP A 114 -28.50 15.53 5.24
N ARG A 115 -28.48 15.52 3.97
CA ARG A 115 -29.22 16.47 3.15
C ARG A 115 -30.54 15.88 2.69
#